data_d03ba9474227d628eff22d5f2d2d5a20
#
_entry.id   d03ba9474227d628eff22d5f2d2d5a20
#
_cell.length_a   1.000
_cell.length_b   1.000
_cell.length_c   1.000
_cell.angle_alpha   90.00
_cell.angle_beta   90.00
_cell.angle_gamma   90.00
#
_symmetry.space_group_name_H-M   'P 1'
#
loop_
_entity.id
_entity.type
_entity.pdbx_description
1 polymer ?
#
loop_
_entity_poly.entity_id
_entity_poly.type
_entity_poly.pdbx_seq_one_letter_code
_entity_poly.pdbx_strand_id
1 'polypeptide(L)'
;GEDIDSGSINIRKGARIGYLSQIPNKEKDNVKAKEVFYRGVKELVELENNINEFVKNMNSSEKSIKALDRLQEEFRIKGGYQLNERINKIKNGFKLSDELLDTEYNNLSGGEKTIINLASLVLSEVDVLLLDEPTNHLDIETLEWFEEYLNNYKGACLIVSHDRYFLDRVINKYTMEIIVII
;
A
#
# COMPACT_ATOMS: atom_id res chain seq x y z
N GLY A 1 -14.09 -0.85 -18.36
CA GLY A 1 -12.82 -0.56 -18.98
C GLY A 1 -13.06 -0.33 -20.47
N GLU A 2 -12.31 0.59 -21.06
CA GLU A 2 -12.30 0.78 -22.50
C GLU A 2 -11.66 -0.44 -23.17
N ASP A 3 -12.13 -0.83 -24.34
CA ASP A 3 -11.55 -1.92 -25.11
C ASP A 3 -10.21 -1.46 -25.70
N ILE A 4 -9.25 -2.40 -25.75
CA ILE A 4 -7.93 -2.13 -26.32
C ILE A 4 -8.07 -2.09 -27.85
N ASP A 5 -7.72 -0.97 -28.49
CA ASP A 5 -7.81 -0.81 -29.93
C ASP A 5 -6.87 -1.78 -30.70
N SER A 6 -5.70 -2.07 -30.14
CA SER A 6 -4.74 -3.06 -30.67
C SER A 6 -3.69 -3.44 -29.64
N GLY A 7 -3.08 -4.61 -29.80
CA GLY A 7 -2.01 -5.11 -28.92
C GLY A 7 -2.44 -6.22 -27.98
N SER A 8 -1.53 -6.65 -27.10
CA SER A 8 -1.81 -7.65 -26.06
C SER A 8 -1.11 -7.28 -24.77
N ILE A 9 -1.79 -7.54 -23.65
CA ILE A 9 -1.23 -7.39 -22.30
C ILE A 9 -0.93 -8.78 -21.75
N ASN A 10 0.34 -9.06 -21.47
CA ASN A 10 0.77 -10.32 -20.87
C ASN A 10 1.24 -10.07 -19.43
N ILE A 11 0.52 -10.65 -18.47
CA ILE A 11 0.84 -10.51 -17.05
C ILE A 11 1.40 -11.84 -16.54
N ARG A 12 2.57 -11.79 -15.88
CA ARG A 12 3.16 -12.98 -15.23
C ARG A 12 2.17 -13.51 -14.18
N LYS A 13 1.95 -14.83 -14.17
CA LYS A 13 1.11 -15.47 -13.17
C LYS A 13 1.62 -15.17 -11.76
N GLY A 14 0.73 -14.66 -10.90
CA GLY A 14 1.04 -14.30 -9.52
C GLY A 14 1.59 -12.88 -9.33
N ALA A 15 1.77 -12.08 -10.41
CA ALA A 15 2.12 -10.68 -10.26
C ALA A 15 0.98 -9.90 -9.58
N ARG A 16 1.34 -9.11 -8.56
CA ARG A 16 0.40 -8.23 -7.85
C ARG A 16 0.45 -6.86 -8.50
N ILE A 17 -0.70 -6.39 -8.97
CA ILE A 17 -0.84 -5.08 -9.61
C ILE A 17 -1.67 -4.21 -8.68
N GLY A 18 -1.17 -3.02 -8.40
CA GLY A 18 -1.89 -2.00 -7.68
C GLY A 18 -2.26 -0.84 -8.60
N TYR A 19 -3.49 -0.35 -8.48
CA TYR A 19 -4.01 0.74 -9.28
C TYR A 19 -4.56 1.85 -8.40
N LEU A 20 -4.03 3.05 -8.58
CA LEU A 20 -4.60 4.28 -8.03
C LEU A 20 -5.44 4.95 -9.12
N SER A 21 -6.76 5.01 -8.90
CA SER A 21 -7.68 5.75 -9.76
C SER A 21 -7.76 7.21 -9.34
N GLN A 22 -7.87 8.11 -10.29
CA GLN A 22 -8.10 9.54 -10.07
C GLN A 22 -9.35 9.80 -9.20
N ILE A 23 -10.38 8.99 -9.36
CA ILE A 23 -11.62 9.09 -8.57
C ILE A 23 -11.69 7.92 -7.60
N PRO A 24 -11.56 8.18 -6.28
CA PRO A 24 -11.71 7.13 -5.29
C PRO A 24 -13.10 6.51 -5.30
N ASN A 25 -13.16 5.19 -5.29
CA ASN A 25 -14.42 4.47 -5.19
C ASN A 25 -15.07 4.70 -3.81
N LYS A 26 -16.40 4.77 -3.78
CA LYS A 26 -17.14 4.72 -2.52
C LYS A 26 -17.10 3.29 -1.98
N GLU A 27 -16.83 3.17 -0.70
CA GLU A 27 -17.01 1.90 -0.01
C GLU A 27 -18.51 1.61 0.19
N LYS A 28 -18.89 0.35 0.04
CA LYS A 28 -20.29 -0.06 0.19
C LYS A 28 -20.74 -0.05 1.65
N ASP A 29 -19.83 -0.38 2.55
CA ASP A 29 -20.05 -0.44 3.99
C ASP A 29 -19.41 0.77 4.68
N ASN A 30 -19.85 1.08 5.91
CA ASN A 30 -19.25 2.11 6.75
C ASN A 30 -17.94 1.59 7.35
N VAL A 31 -16.90 1.46 6.51
CA VAL A 31 -15.55 1.06 6.93
C VAL A 31 -14.76 2.28 7.39
N LYS A 32 -13.88 2.11 8.36
CA LYS A 32 -12.93 3.15 8.76
C LYS A 32 -11.79 3.27 7.76
N ALA A 33 -11.19 4.46 7.68
CA ALA A 33 -10.04 4.73 6.82
C ALA A 33 -8.87 3.76 7.08
N LYS A 34 -8.65 3.35 8.33
CA LYS A 34 -7.64 2.35 8.69
C LYS A 34 -7.87 0.98 8.05
N GLU A 35 -9.12 0.56 7.87
CA GLU A 35 -9.43 -0.71 7.21
C GLU A 35 -9.06 -0.68 5.73
N VAL A 36 -9.25 0.49 5.08
CA VAL A 36 -8.81 0.72 3.71
C VAL A 36 -7.28 0.77 3.65
N PHE A 37 -6.64 1.49 4.57
CA PHE A 37 -5.18 1.60 4.65
C PHE A 37 -4.50 0.23 4.81
N TYR A 38 -5.01 -0.63 5.70
CA TYR A 38 -4.44 -1.96 5.95
C TYR A 38 -4.88 -3.04 4.95
N ARG A 39 -5.69 -2.72 3.96
CA ARG A 39 -6.31 -3.71 3.04
C ARG A 39 -5.28 -4.63 2.37
N GLY A 40 -4.18 -4.07 1.88
CA GLY A 40 -3.15 -4.83 1.17
C GLY A 40 -2.28 -5.73 2.05
N VAL A 41 -2.33 -5.53 3.37
CA VAL A 41 -1.59 -6.31 4.37
C VAL A 41 -2.51 -6.97 5.40
N LYS A 42 -3.81 -7.03 5.10
CA LYS A 42 -4.85 -7.51 6.03
C LYS A 42 -4.52 -8.89 6.61
N GLU A 43 -4.13 -9.84 5.77
CA GLU A 43 -3.77 -11.20 6.22
C GLU A 43 -2.61 -11.19 7.22
N LEU A 44 -1.64 -10.29 7.01
CA LEU A 44 -0.46 -10.19 7.86
C LEU A 44 -0.81 -9.56 9.22
N VAL A 45 -1.67 -8.53 9.21
CA VAL A 45 -2.20 -7.90 10.43
C VAL A 45 -3.07 -8.89 11.22
N GLU A 46 -3.91 -9.67 10.55
CA GLU A 46 -4.73 -10.71 11.19
C GLU A 46 -3.85 -11.82 11.79
N LEU A 47 -2.79 -12.22 11.10
CA LEU A 47 -1.84 -13.22 11.61
C LEU A 47 -1.10 -12.71 12.85
N GLU A 48 -0.67 -11.45 12.87
CA GLU A 48 -0.06 -10.82 14.05
C GLU A 48 -1.02 -10.80 15.24
N ASN A 49 -2.27 -10.40 15.01
CA ASN A 49 -3.30 -10.41 16.05
C ASN A 49 -3.57 -11.82 16.60
N ASN A 50 -3.63 -12.83 15.71
CA ASN A 50 -3.80 -14.22 16.09
C ASN A 50 -2.63 -14.73 16.95
N ILE A 51 -1.39 -14.37 16.60
CA ILE A 51 -0.22 -14.70 17.40
C ILE A 51 -0.32 -14.06 18.79
N ASN A 52 -0.65 -12.77 18.85
CA ASN A 52 -0.76 -12.04 20.12
C ASN A 52 -1.87 -12.61 21.03
N GLU A 53 -3.01 -12.96 20.46
CA GLU A 53 -4.11 -13.60 21.17
C GLU A 53 -3.73 -15.01 21.64
N PHE A 54 -3.08 -15.79 20.76
CA PHE A 54 -2.61 -17.13 21.10
C PHE A 54 -1.62 -17.09 22.27
N VAL A 55 -0.65 -16.16 22.26
CA VAL A 55 0.33 -15.98 23.35
C VAL A 55 -0.35 -15.64 24.68
N LYS A 56 -1.37 -14.78 24.66
CA LYS A 56 -2.11 -14.39 25.87
C LYS A 56 -2.88 -15.58 26.50
N ASN A 57 -3.36 -16.51 25.69
CA ASN A 57 -4.25 -17.59 26.10
C ASN A 57 -3.56 -18.96 26.17
N MET A 58 -2.30 -19.10 25.71
CA MET A 58 -1.60 -20.38 25.67
C MET A 58 -1.20 -20.89 27.05
N ASN A 59 -1.21 -22.20 27.18
CA ASN A 59 -0.57 -22.91 28.30
C ASN A 59 0.86 -23.34 27.90
N SER A 60 1.67 -23.72 28.90
CA SER A 60 3.07 -24.14 28.69
C SER A 60 3.20 -25.59 28.18
N SER A 61 2.19 -26.12 27.46
CA SER A 61 2.28 -27.46 26.89
C SER A 61 3.18 -27.48 25.65
N GLU A 62 3.87 -28.59 25.41
CA GLU A 62 4.69 -28.80 24.21
C GLU A 62 3.88 -28.61 22.90
N LYS A 63 2.60 -28.99 22.91
CA LYS A 63 1.69 -28.79 21.79
C LYS A 63 1.43 -27.32 21.48
N SER A 64 1.25 -26.50 22.53
CA SER A 64 1.04 -25.05 22.39
C SER A 64 2.31 -24.35 21.89
N ILE A 65 3.49 -24.75 22.38
CA ILE A 65 4.76 -24.21 21.92
C ILE A 65 4.96 -24.49 20.41
N LYS A 66 4.77 -25.75 19.98
CA LYS A 66 4.88 -26.10 18.56
C LYS A 66 3.87 -25.36 17.67
N ALA A 67 2.68 -25.07 18.18
CA ALA A 67 1.68 -24.29 17.44
C ALA A 67 2.12 -22.83 17.30
N LEU A 68 2.65 -22.23 18.35
CA LEU A 68 3.20 -20.86 18.31
C LEU A 68 4.37 -20.75 17.33
N ASP A 69 5.31 -21.70 17.38
CA ASP A 69 6.46 -21.74 16.47
C ASP A 69 6.02 -21.74 14.98
N ARG A 70 4.97 -22.48 14.65
CA ARG A 70 4.42 -22.50 13.29
C ARG A 70 3.83 -21.16 12.87
N LEU A 71 3.05 -20.52 13.74
CA LEU A 71 2.46 -19.19 13.46
C LEU A 71 3.55 -18.13 13.30
N GLN A 72 4.55 -18.15 14.15
CA GLN A 72 5.68 -17.21 14.08
C GLN A 72 6.54 -17.43 12.82
N GLU A 73 6.76 -18.69 12.44
CA GLU A 73 7.48 -18.99 11.20
C GLU A 73 6.69 -18.55 9.95
N GLU A 74 5.37 -18.74 9.94
CA GLU A 74 4.52 -18.21 8.87
C GLU A 74 4.59 -16.69 8.80
N PHE A 75 4.52 -16.01 9.95
CA PHE A 75 4.63 -14.55 10.05
C PHE A 75 6.00 -14.06 9.56
N ARG A 76 7.08 -14.75 9.93
CA ARG A 76 8.43 -14.45 9.47
C ARG A 76 8.58 -14.58 7.95
N ILE A 77 8.11 -15.69 7.37
CA ILE A 77 8.18 -15.96 5.93
C ILE A 77 7.41 -14.91 5.13
N LYS A 78 6.26 -14.44 5.65
CA LYS A 78 5.44 -13.40 5.05
C LYS A 78 6.00 -11.97 5.28
N GLY A 79 7.17 -11.81 5.93
CA GLY A 79 7.79 -10.50 6.19
C GLY A 79 7.14 -9.71 7.32
N GLY A 80 6.47 -10.38 8.25
CA GLY A 80 5.70 -9.74 9.32
C GLY A 80 6.52 -8.90 10.29
N TYR A 81 7.77 -9.27 10.56
CA TYR A 81 8.62 -8.52 11.48
C TYR A 81 8.95 -7.10 11.03
N GLN A 82 8.94 -6.83 9.71
CA GLN A 82 9.13 -5.49 9.16
C GLN A 82 7.81 -4.71 9.01
N LEU A 83 6.65 -5.35 9.27
CA LEU A 83 5.35 -4.75 9.01
C LEU A 83 5.14 -3.46 9.80
N ASN A 84 5.42 -3.45 11.08
CA ASN A 84 5.20 -2.29 11.95
C ASN A 84 6.11 -1.11 11.58
N GLU A 85 7.38 -1.38 11.23
CA GLU A 85 8.30 -0.36 10.75
C GLU A 85 7.79 0.25 9.42
N ARG A 86 7.35 -0.60 8.50
CA ARG A 86 6.81 -0.19 7.22
C ARG A 86 5.53 0.63 7.37
N ILE A 87 4.61 0.20 8.23
CA ILE A 87 3.39 0.93 8.58
C ILE A 87 3.75 2.33 9.09
N ASN A 88 4.65 2.42 10.07
CA ASN A 88 5.05 3.69 10.67
C ASN A 88 5.73 4.62 9.65
N LYS A 89 6.60 4.07 8.80
CA LYS A 89 7.26 4.83 7.73
C LYS A 89 6.23 5.43 6.77
N ILE A 90 5.22 4.67 6.37
CA ILE A 90 4.19 5.13 5.43
C ILE A 90 3.22 6.10 6.12
N LYS A 91 2.80 5.83 7.36
CA LYS A 91 1.97 6.77 8.15
C LYS A 91 2.65 8.12 8.27
N ASN A 92 3.93 8.15 8.60
CA ASN A 92 4.69 9.40 8.74
C ASN A 92 4.85 10.10 7.38
N GLY A 93 5.19 9.35 6.32
CA GLY A 93 5.37 9.90 4.98
C GLY A 93 4.11 10.56 4.41
N PHE A 94 2.96 9.92 4.58
CA PHE A 94 1.66 10.46 4.16
C PHE A 94 0.96 11.28 5.25
N LYS A 95 1.61 11.52 6.40
CA LYS A 95 1.07 12.29 7.53
C LYS A 95 -0.31 11.80 8.02
N LEU A 96 -0.49 10.47 8.06
CA LEU A 96 -1.74 9.85 8.47
C LEU A 96 -1.88 9.87 9.99
N SER A 97 -2.71 10.77 10.51
CA SER A 97 -3.01 10.81 11.94
C SER A 97 -3.94 9.67 12.36
N ASP A 98 -3.93 9.33 13.66
CA ASP A 98 -4.83 8.30 14.19
C ASP A 98 -6.30 8.74 14.10
N GLU A 99 -6.58 10.04 14.24
CA GLU A 99 -7.92 10.63 14.09
C GLU A 99 -8.43 10.43 12.65
N LEU A 100 -7.58 10.68 11.64
CA LEU A 100 -7.92 10.46 10.23
C LEU A 100 -8.21 8.98 9.97
N LEU A 101 -7.35 8.10 10.48
CA LEU A 101 -7.49 6.64 10.31
C LEU A 101 -8.73 6.06 11.02
N ASP A 102 -9.20 6.69 12.10
CA ASP A 102 -10.41 6.28 12.81
C ASP A 102 -11.71 6.88 12.24
N THR A 103 -11.60 7.81 11.29
CA THR A 103 -12.76 8.38 10.59
C THR A 103 -13.39 7.36 9.64
N GLU A 104 -14.72 7.41 9.46
CA GLU A 104 -15.41 6.64 8.42
C GLU A 104 -14.91 7.07 7.04
N TYR A 105 -14.47 6.12 6.22
CA TYR A 105 -13.88 6.40 4.91
C TYR A 105 -14.80 7.23 4.00
N ASN A 106 -16.10 6.96 4.01
CA ASN A 106 -17.05 7.69 3.17
C ASN A 106 -17.19 9.17 3.56
N ASN A 107 -16.88 9.54 4.81
CA ASN A 107 -16.93 10.90 5.33
C ASN A 107 -15.67 11.71 5.02
N LEU A 108 -14.60 11.08 4.55
CA LEU A 108 -13.38 11.76 4.13
C LEU A 108 -13.63 12.60 2.87
N SER A 109 -12.88 13.70 2.76
CA SER A 109 -12.78 14.49 1.53
C SER A 109 -12.18 13.65 0.38
N GLY A 110 -12.35 14.10 -0.85
CA GLY A 110 -11.75 13.43 -2.02
C GLY A 110 -10.24 13.29 -1.92
N GLY A 111 -9.56 14.35 -1.47
CA GLY A 111 -8.12 14.35 -1.28
C GLY A 111 -7.65 13.37 -0.21
N GLU A 112 -8.30 13.34 0.96
CA GLU A 112 -7.99 12.37 2.03
C GLU A 112 -8.20 10.93 1.57
N LYS A 113 -9.26 10.65 0.81
CA LYS A 113 -9.50 9.33 0.20
C LYS A 113 -8.36 8.94 -0.74
N THR A 114 -7.90 9.87 -1.59
CA THR A 114 -6.79 9.63 -2.50
C THR A 114 -5.51 9.30 -1.72
N ILE A 115 -5.20 10.06 -0.67
CA ILE A 115 -4.03 9.83 0.19
C ILE A 115 -4.12 8.46 0.88
N ILE A 116 -5.27 8.08 1.46
CA ILE A 116 -5.46 6.78 2.11
C ILE A 116 -5.29 5.63 1.11
N ASN A 117 -5.86 5.75 -0.11
CA ASN A 117 -5.72 4.72 -1.14
C ASN A 117 -4.27 4.59 -1.63
N LEU A 118 -3.59 5.72 -1.84
CA LEU A 118 -2.18 5.72 -2.24
C LEU A 118 -1.29 5.09 -1.15
N ALA A 119 -1.51 5.46 0.11
CA ALA A 119 -0.79 4.90 1.25
C ALA A 119 -1.04 3.39 1.39
N SER A 120 -2.29 2.93 1.21
CA SER A 120 -2.65 1.50 1.20
C SER A 120 -1.93 0.75 0.08
N LEU A 121 -1.85 1.35 -1.10
CA LEU A 121 -1.18 0.78 -2.26
C LEU A 121 0.33 0.63 -2.02
N VAL A 122 0.96 1.69 -1.49
CA VAL A 122 2.38 1.70 -1.10
C VAL A 122 2.67 0.65 -0.02
N LEU A 123 1.77 0.50 0.97
CA LEU A 123 1.90 -0.50 2.03
C LEU A 123 1.82 -1.94 1.50
N SER A 124 1.08 -2.16 0.42
CA SER A 124 0.83 -3.49 -0.17
C SER A 124 2.05 -4.10 -0.87
N GLU A 125 3.10 -3.30 -1.17
CA GLU A 125 4.32 -3.75 -1.88
C GLU A 125 4.02 -4.59 -3.12
N VAL A 126 3.22 -4.05 -4.02
CA VAL A 126 2.82 -4.72 -5.27
C VAL A 126 4.00 -4.80 -6.25
N ASP A 127 3.94 -5.70 -7.24
CA ASP A 127 5.01 -5.83 -8.25
C ASP A 127 4.91 -4.74 -9.33
N VAL A 128 3.70 -4.22 -9.56
CA VAL A 128 3.43 -3.16 -10.54
C VAL A 128 2.51 -2.11 -9.95
N LEU A 129 2.94 -0.85 -9.99
CA LEU A 129 2.15 0.31 -9.61
C LEU A 129 1.59 1.00 -10.86
N LEU A 130 0.28 1.17 -10.92
CA LEU A 130 -0.41 1.99 -11.92
C LEU A 130 -0.96 3.22 -11.22
N LEU A 131 -0.41 4.39 -11.53
CA LEU A 131 -0.70 5.64 -10.82
C LEU A 131 -1.28 6.66 -11.79
N ASP A 132 -2.52 7.08 -11.54
CA ASP A 132 -3.22 8.09 -12.31
C ASP A 132 -3.31 9.37 -11.49
N GLU A 133 -2.57 10.43 -11.90
CA GLU A 133 -2.43 11.71 -11.22
C GLU A 133 -2.13 11.59 -9.70
N PRO A 134 -1.06 10.85 -9.31
CA PRO A 134 -0.81 10.54 -7.91
C PRO A 134 -0.39 11.74 -7.06
N THR A 135 0.01 12.85 -7.68
CA THR A 135 0.48 14.06 -7.00
C THR A 135 -0.65 14.97 -6.55
N ASN A 136 -1.85 14.77 -7.09
CA ASN A 136 -3.02 15.55 -6.71
C ASN A 136 -3.30 15.39 -5.22
N HIS A 137 -3.50 16.51 -4.52
CA HIS A 137 -3.79 16.59 -3.09
C HIS A 137 -2.61 16.28 -2.14
N LEU A 138 -1.39 16.04 -2.64
CA LEU A 138 -0.20 15.93 -1.81
C LEU A 138 0.37 17.33 -1.51
N ASP A 139 0.72 17.56 -0.25
CA ASP A 139 1.55 18.72 0.08
C ASP A 139 3.02 18.47 -0.32
N ILE A 140 3.83 19.51 -0.32
CA ILE A 140 5.22 19.48 -0.81
C ILE A 140 6.05 18.42 -0.07
N GLU A 141 5.93 18.30 1.25
CA GLU A 141 6.72 17.36 2.06
C GLU A 141 6.29 15.92 1.79
N THR A 142 4.99 15.67 1.67
CA THR A 142 4.45 14.34 1.30
C THR A 142 4.87 13.97 -0.13
N LEU A 143 4.87 14.93 -1.05
CA LEU A 143 5.32 14.72 -2.42
C LEU A 143 6.81 14.35 -2.47
N GLU A 144 7.68 15.08 -1.77
CA GLU A 144 9.12 14.80 -1.70
C GLU A 144 9.39 13.42 -1.11
N TRP A 145 8.67 13.04 -0.06
CA TRP A 145 8.76 11.70 0.52
C TRP A 145 8.31 10.62 -0.48
N PHE A 146 7.23 10.87 -1.21
CA PHE A 146 6.71 9.93 -2.20
C PHE A 146 7.64 9.77 -3.41
N GLU A 147 8.26 10.85 -3.87
CA GLU A 147 9.32 10.82 -4.89
C GLU A 147 10.50 9.96 -4.43
N GLU A 148 10.94 10.11 -3.18
CA GLU A 148 11.99 9.28 -2.61
C GLU A 148 11.59 7.81 -2.52
N TYR A 149 10.34 7.54 -2.13
CA TYR A 149 9.80 6.18 -2.12
C TYR A 149 9.83 5.56 -3.52
N LEU A 150 9.30 6.25 -4.52
CA LEU A 150 9.29 5.76 -5.90
C LEU A 150 10.71 5.54 -6.44
N ASN A 151 11.65 6.43 -6.14
CA ASN A 151 13.05 6.27 -6.54
C ASN A 151 13.75 5.03 -5.93
N ASN A 152 13.22 4.49 -4.84
CA ASN A 152 13.72 3.27 -4.19
C ASN A 152 12.82 2.06 -4.42
N TYR A 153 11.72 2.23 -5.15
CA TYR A 153 10.79 1.15 -5.46
C TYR A 153 11.44 0.12 -6.40
N LYS A 154 11.24 -1.16 -6.11
CA LYS A 154 11.87 -2.27 -6.85
C LYS A 154 10.97 -2.90 -7.91
N GLY A 155 9.71 -2.53 -7.95
CA GLY A 155 8.74 -3.00 -8.93
C GLY A 155 8.69 -2.11 -10.17
N ALA A 156 7.84 -2.43 -11.13
CA ALA A 156 7.52 -1.57 -12.26
C ALA A 156 6.50 -0.50 -11.86
N CYS A 157 6.59 0.69 -12.46
CA CYS A 157 5.65 1.76 -12.23
C CYS A 157 5.20 2.37 -13.56
N LEU A 158 3.88 2.49 -13.75
CA LEU A 158 3.28 3.23 -14.84
C LEU A 158 2.59 4.46 -14.25
N ILE A 159 3.04 5.65 -14.64
CA ILE A 159 2.53 6.91 -14.11
C ILE A 159 1.91 7.74 -15.22
N VAL A 160 0.69 8.20 -15.00
CA VAL A 160 0.04 9.26 -15.77
C VAL A 160 0.04 10.51 -14.91
N SER A 161 0.69 11.58 -15.37
CA SER A 161 0.68 12.86 -14.64
C SER A 161 0.94 14.03 -15.58
N HIS A 162 0.29 15.16 -15.26
CA HIS A 162 0.56 16.45 -15.91
C HIS A 162 1.66 17.25 -15.19
N ASP A 163 2.12 16.79 -14.02
CA ASP A 163 3.21 17.39 -13.26
C ASP A 163 4.57 16.96 -13.83
N ARG A 164 5.10 17.76 -14.76
CA ARG A 164 6.41 17.50 -15.39
C ARG A 164 7.56 17.52 -14.38
N TYR A 165 7.44 18.35 -13.33
CA TYR A 165 8.48 18.47 -12.32
C TYR A 165 8.62 17.20 -11.49
N PHE A 166 7.48 16.63 -11.09
CA PHE A 166 7.42 15.33 -10.44
C PHE A 166 8.00 14.22 -11.35
N LEU A 167 7.56 14.17 -12.62
CA LEU A 167 8.03 13.17 -13.56
C LEU A 167 9.54 13.21 -13.75
N ASP A 168 10.13 14.40 -13.93
CA ASP A 168 11.59 14.59 -14.10
C ASP A 168 12.38 14.10 -12.86
N ARG A 169 11.82 14.20 -11.67
CA ARG A 169 12.46 13.75 -10.44
C ARG A 169 12.42 12.24 -10.23
N VAL A 170 11.38 11.58 -10.74
CA VAL A 170 11.19 10.13 -10.59
C VAL A 170 11.86 9.34 -11.73
N ILE A 171 11.87 9.84 -12.96
CA ILE A 171 12.39 9.14 -14.17
C ILE A 171 13.93 9.03 -14.18
N ASN A 172 14.66 9.88 -13.50
CA ASN A 172 16.12 10.03 -13.62
C ASN A 172 16.98 8.95 -12.91
N LYS A 173 16.42 7.85 -12.42
CA LYS A 173 17.19 6.77 -11.79
C LYS A 173 17.03 5.42 -12.50
N TYR A 174 18.16 4.86 -12.87
CA TYR A 174 18.40 3.66 -13.69
C TYR A 174 17.87 2.30 -13.15
N THR A 175 16.95 2.28 -12.20
CA THR A 175 16.53 1.05 -11.52
C THR A 175 15.05 0.68 -11.67
N MET A 176 14.27 1.49 -12.38
CA MET A 176 12.83 1.27 -12.50
C MET A 176 12.39 1.38 -13.98
N GLU A 177 11.57 0.43 -14.46
CA GLU A 177 10.84 0.60 -15.71
C GLU A 177 9.66 1.55 -15.45
N ILE A 178 9.88 2.86 -15.64
CA ILE A 178 8.82 3.86 -15.58
C ILE A 178 8.34 4.12 -17.00
N ILE A 179 7.06 3.88 -17.25
CA ILE A 179 6.39 4.33 -18.47
C ILE A 179 5.55 5.54 -18.09
N VAL A 180 5.87 6.68 -18.72
CA VAL A 180 5.16 7.94 -18.53
C VAL A 180 4.23 8.17 -19.70
N ILE A 181 2.98 8.49 -19.43
CA ILE A 181 2.00 8.96 -20.40
C ILE A 181 1.64 10.40 -20.00
N ILE A 182 1.89 11.35 -20.90
CA ILE A 182 1.60 12.77 -20.73
C ILE A 182 0.27 13.10 -21.38
#